data_bde380bf42b1f356c23f9fdd3f06f233
#
_entry.id   bde380bf42b1f356c23f9fdd3f06f233
#
_cell.length_a   1.000
_cell.length_b   1.000
_cell.length_c   1.000
_cell.angle_alpha   90.00
_cell.angle_beta   90.00
_cell.angle_gamma   90.00
#
_symmetry.space_group_name_H-M   'P 1'
#
loop_
_entity.id
_entity.type
_entity.pdbx_description
1 polymer ?
#
loop_
_entity_poly.entity_id
_entity_poly.type
_entity_poly.pdbx_seq_one_letter_code
_entity_poly.pdbx_strand_id
1 'polypeptide(L)'
;MVATCRLEKFAEAHQSLKYISVPTPSKQADKLNLLGFTARKSGDLSSAAKYYSEALEINPRHVQALEYQGELYLQLGEIEKAKQNLERIKQICWLICKEKKMLEKAI
;
A
#
# COMPACT_ATOMS: atom_id res chain seq x y z
N MET A 1 13.12 -18.78 13.41
CA MET A 1 13.47 -18.15 12.15
C MET A 1 12.79 -16.81 12.04
N VAL A 2 13.59 -15.77 11.79
CA VAL A 2 13.10 -14.39 11.84
C VAL A 2 12.01 -14.09 10.79
N ALA A 3 12.16 -14.61 9.58
CA ALA A 3 11.20 -14.38 8.49
C ALA A 3 9.81 -14.94 8.79
N THR A 4 9.73 -16.14 9.38
CA THR A 4 8.46 -16.77 9.74
C THR A 4 7.75 -15.96 10.82
N CYS A 5 8.48 -15.50 11.84
CA CYS A 5 7.92 -14.66 12.91
C CYS A 5 7.36 -13.35 12.35
N ARG A 6 8.03 -12.75 11.37
CA ARG A 6 7.53 -11.52 10.73
C ARG A 6 6.22 -11.76 10.00
N LEU A 7 6.11 -12.84 9.25
CA LEU A 7 4.88 -13.18 8.52
C LEU A 7 3.72 -13.39 9.47
N GLU A 8 3.95 -14.07 10.59
CA GLU A 8 2.93 -14.29 11.62
C GLU A 8 2.46 -12.95 12.20
N LYS A 9 3.37 -12.02 12.52
CA LYS A 9 3.02 -10.72 13.07
C LYS A 9 2.20 -9.89 12.09
N PHE A 10 2.54 -9.92 10.81
CA PHE A 10 1.75 -9.20 9.80
C PHE A 10 0.37 -9.81 9.61
N ALA A 11 0.25 -11.12 9.66
CA ALA A 11 -1.04 -11.80 9.58
C ALA A 11 -1.93 -11.45 10.78
N GLU A 12 -1.37 -11.43 12.00
CA GLU A 12 -2.09 -11.02 13.19
C GLU A 12 -2.55 -9.57 13.11
N ALA A 13 -1.68 -8.66 12.68
CA ALA A 13 -2.03 -7.26 12.51
C ALA A 13 -3.15 -7.09 11.49
N HIS A 14 -3.11 -7.84 10.40
CA HIS A 14 -4.15 -7.82 9.37
C HIS A 14 -5.51 -8.23 9.94
N GLN A 15 -5.56 -9.31 10.71
CA GLN A 15 -6.81 -9.76 11.34
C GLN A 15 -7.36 -8.71 12.30
N SER A 16 -6.51 -8.10 13.11
CA SER A 16 -6.92 -7.04 14.02
C SER A 16 -7.50 -5.84 13.28
N LEU A 17 -6.86 -5.42 12.17
CA LEU A 17 -7.31 -4.28 11.37
C LEU A 17 -8.70 -4.50 10.75
N LYS A 18 -9.04 -5.72 10.38
CA LYS A 18 -10.35 -6.04 9.79
C LYS A 18 -11.52 -5.70 10.71
N TYR A 19 -11.31 -5.75 12.02
CA TYR A 19 -12.38 -5.53 13.00
C TYR A 19 -12.42 -4.10 13.52
N ILE A 20 -11.51 -3.21 13.08
CA ILE A 20 -11.52 -1.81 13.49
C ILE A 20 -12.58 -1.05 12.70
N SER A 21 -13.53 -0.45 13.40
CA SER A 21 -14.51 0.43 12.78
C SER A 21 -13.93 1.83 12.64
N VAL A 22 -14.08 2.45 11.46
CA VAL A 22 -13.58 3.81 11.20
C VAL A 22 -14.71 4.68 10.66
N PRO A 23 -14.90 5.89 11.23
CA PRO A 23 -16.10 6.69 10.95
C PRO A 23 -16.04 7.56 9.71
N THR A 24 -14.88 7.79 9.10
CA THR A 24 -14.73 8.71 7.97
C THR A 24 -14.15 8.02 6.75
N PRO A 25 -14.49 8.48 5.52
CA PRO A 25 -13.89 7.93 4.29
C PRO A 25 -12.36 8.03 4.28
N SER A 26 -11.81 9.15 4.77
CA SER A 26 -10.36 9.33 4.84
C SER A 26 -9.71 8.25 5.70
N LYS A 27 -10.26 8.00 6.88
CA LYS A 27 -9.76 6.96 7.79
C LYS A 27 -10.01 5.57 7.23
N GLN A 28 -11.10 5.40 6.48
CA GLN A 28 -11.39 4.12 5.81
C GLN A 28 -10.32 3.82 4.75
N ALA A 29 -9.91 4.81 3.98
CA ALA A 29 -8.84 4.66 3.01
C ALA A 29 -7.52 4.29 3.70
N ASP A 30 -7.20 4.94 4.82
CA ASP A 30 -6.01 4.63 5.61
C ASP A 30 -6.05 3.19 6.12
N LYS A 31 -7.19 2.75 6.63
CA LYS A 31 -7.37 1.37 7.09
C LYS A 31 -7.15 0.37 5.96
N LEU A 32 -7.75 0.62 4.79
CA LEU A 32 -7.58 -0.25 3.63
C LEU A 32 -6.13 -0.30 3.17
N ASN A 33 -5.44 0.84 3.22
CA ASN A 33 -4.01 0.89 2.89
C ASN A 33 -3.19 0.00 3.84
N LEU A 34 -3.47 0.05 5.13
CA LEU A 34 -2.80 -0.78 6.13
C LEU A 34 -3.14 -2.26 5.96
N LEU A 35 -4.38 -2.58 5.63
CA LEU A 35 -4.78 -3.95 5.30
C LEU A 35 -4.00 -4.46 4.08
N GLY A 36 -3.84 -3.63 3.07
CA GLY A 36 -3.04 -3.96 1.90
C GLY A 36 -1.58 -4.22 2.26
N PHE A 37 -1.01 -3.34 3.08
CA PHE A 37 0.37 -3.48 3.53
C PHE A 37 0.59 -4.78 4.30
N THR A 38 -0.26 -5.08 5.28
CA THR A 38 -0.13 -6.31 6.07
C THR A 38 -0.38 -7.57 5.25
N ALA A 39 -1.32 -7.52 4.31
CA ALA A 39 -1.56 -8.62 3.39
C ALA A 39 -0.32 -8.90 2.53
N ARG A 40 0.27 -7.84 1.94
CA ARG A 40 1.47 -7.98 1.12
C ARG A 40 2.64 -8.56 1.92
N LYS A 41 2.86 -8.06 3.12
CA LYS A 41 3.94 -8.53 3.99
C LYS A 41 3.74 -9.97 4.46
N SER A 42 2.48 -10.41 4.59
CA SER A 42 2.19 -11.81 4.94
C SER A 42 2.19 -12.74 3.74
N GLY A 43 2.42 -12.22 2.54
CA GLY A 43 2.51 -13.02 1.31
C GLY A 43 1.22 -13.12 0.51
N ASP A 44 0.14 -12.48 0.96
CA ASP A 44 -1.15 -12.49 0.26
C ASP A 44 -1.22 -11.29 -0.70
N LEU A 45 -0.59 -11.45 -1.86
CA LEU A 45 -0.48 -10.38 -2.86
C LEU A 45 -1.81 -10.07 -3.52
N SER A 46 -2.65 -11.06 -3.66
CA SER A 46 -3.98 -10.92 -4.26
C SER A 46 -4.88 -10.01 -3.42
N SER A 47 -4.92 -10.27 -2.11
CA SER A 47 -5.67 -9.41 -1.18
C SER A 47 -5.06 -8.02 -1.09
N ALA A 48 -3.74 -7.92 -1.09
CA ALA A 48 -3.05 -6.63 -1.07
C ALA A 48 -3.48 -5.77 -2.26
N ALA A 49 -3.49 -6.33 -3.47
CA ALA A 49 -3.92 -5.62 -4.67
C ALA A 49 -5.33 -5.07 -4.52
N LYS A 50 -6.24 -5.88 -4.00
CA LYS A 50 -7.62 -5.48 -3.78
C LYS A 50 -7.74 -4.33 -2.77
N TYR A 51 -7.06 -4.44 -1.63
CA TYR A 51 -7.12 -3.41 -0.60
C TYR A 51 -6.56 -2.07 -1.07
N TYR A 52 -5.43 -2.08 -1.79
CA TYR A 52 -4.86 -0.84 -2.33
C TYR A 52 -5.79 -0.20 -3.35
N SER A 53 -6.41 -1.00 -4.22
CA SER A 53 -7.38 -0.48 -5.19
C SER A 53 -8.56 0.16 -4.50
N GLU A 54 -9.10 -0.48 -3.47
CA GLU A 54 -10.21 0.06 -2.70
C GLU A 54 -9.83 1.37 -1.98
N ALA A 55 -8.63 1.42 -1.40
CA ALA A 55 -8.14 2.64 -0.76
C ALA A 55 -8.06 3.80 -1.75
N LEU A 56 -7.56 3.53 -2.95
CA LEU A 56 -7.39 4.54 -3.99
C LEU A 56 -8.73 4.93 -4.67
N GLU A 57 -9.73 4.07 -4.63
CA GLU A 57 -11.08 4.45 -5.05
C GLU A 57 -11.66 5.50 -4.10
N ILE A 58 -11.45 5.34 -2.79
CA ILE A 58 -11.94 6.28 -1.78
C ILE A 58 -11.12 7.57 -1.83
N ASN A 59 -9.80 7.46 -1.92
CA ASN A 59 -8.90 8.61 -1.97
C ASN A 59 -7.83 8.42 -3.04
N PRO A 60 -8.09 8.89 -4.28
CA PRO A 60 -7.13 8.76 -5.39
C PRO A 60 -5.81 9.51 -5.15
N ARG A 61 -5.77 10.43 -4.19
CA ARG A 61 -4.58 11.21 -3.84
C ARG A 61 -3.85 10.68 -2.62
N HIS A 62 -4.15 9.45 -2.22
CA HIS A 62 -3.50 8.82 -1.07
C HIS A 62 -2.08 8.41 -1.45
N VAL A 63 -1.11 9.26 -1.16
CA VAL A 63 0.28 9.11 -1.61
C VAL A 63 0.91 7.82 -1.08
N GLN A 64 0.65 7.49 0.17
CA GLN A 64 1.17 6.26 0.77
C GLN A 64 0.62 5.00 0.09
N ALA A 65 -0.68 5.02 -0.26
CA ALA A 65 -1.29 3.90 -0.98
C ALA A 65 -0.72 3.76 -2.39
N LEU A 66 -0.48 4.88 -3.07
CA LEU A 66 0.17 4.87 -4.39
C LEU A 66 1.59 4.30 -4.32
N GLU A 67 2.33 4.66 -3.28
CA GLU A 67 3.68 4.14 -3.07
C GLU A 67 3.65 2.63 -2.78
N TYR A 68 2.81 2.20 -1.85
CA TYR A 68 2.68 0.78 -1.49
C TYR A 68 2.19 -0.06 -2.67
N GLN A 69 1.21 0.44 -3.42
CA GLN A 69 0.75 -0.24 -4.63
C GLN A 69 1.87 -0.31 -5.67
N GLY A 70 2.67 0.75 -5.79
CA GLY A 70 3.83 0.77 -6.68
C GLY A 70 4.82 -0.34 -6.33
N GLU A 71 5.12 -0.53 -5.05
CA GLU A 71 6.01 -1.60 -4.61
C GLU A 71 5.39 -2.98 -4.89
N LEU A 72 4.07 -3.12 -4.74
CA LEU A 72 3.37 -4.36 -5.10
C LEU A 72 3.51 -4.64 -6.60
N TYR A 73 3.34 -3.62 -7.45
CA TYR A 73 3.52 -3.79 -8.88
C TYR A 73 4.94 -4.24 -9.23
N LEU A 74 5.96 -3.69 -8.56
CA LEU A 74 7.34 -4.13 -8.78
C LEU A 74 7.51 -5.60 -8.38
N GLN A 75 6.91 -6.00 -7.27
CA GLN A 75 6.95 -7.37 -6.79
C GLN A 75 6.28 -8.33 -7.78
N LEU A 76 5.24 -7.86 -8.48
CA LEU A 76 4.53 -8.63 -9.50
C LEU A 76 5.18 -8.53 -10.88
N GLY A 77 6.26 -7.77 -11.04
CA GLY A 77 6.92 -7.57 -12.32
C GLY A 77 6.25 -6.55 -13.23
N GLU A 78 5.29 -5.77 -12.71
CA GLU A 78 4.56 -4.77 -13.49
C GLU A 78 5.19 -3.39 -13.34
N ILE A 79 6.40 -3.24 -13.89
CA ILE A 79 7.24 -2.05 -13.73
C ILE A 79 6.57 -0.79 -14.28
N GLU A 80 5.89 -0.89 -15.43
CA GLU A 80 5.24 0.27 -16.04
C GLU A 80 4.12 0.82 -15.17
N LYS A 81 3.37 -0.04 -14.49
CA LYS A 81 2.33 0.39 -13.56
C LYS A 81 2.93 1.08 -12.34
N ALA A 82 4.07 0.58 -11.86
CA ALA A 82 4.79 1.24 -10.76
C ALA A 82 5.26 2.64 -11.17
N LYS A 83 5.75 2.79 -12.39
CA LYS A 83 6.16 4.11 -12.92
C LYS A 83 4.96 5.06 -13.05
N GLN A 84 3.80 4.56 -13.45
CA GLN A 84 2.58 5.36 -13.51
C GLN A 84 2.20 5.89 -12.12
N ASN A 85 2.31 5.04 -11.09
CA ASN A 85 2.06 5.47 -9.71
C ASN A 85 3.06 6.53 -9.27
N LEU A 86 4.33 6.38 -9.65
CA LEU A 86 5.35 7.37 -9.35
C LEU A 86 5.00 8.73 -9.97
N GLU A 87 4.56 8.75 -11.22
CA GLU A 87 4.14 9.99 -11.89
C GLU A 87 2.94 10.62 -11.15
N ARG A 88 1.99 9.84 -10.71
CA ARG A 88 0.86 10.34 -9.93
C ARG A 88 1.32 10.95 -8.61
N ILE A 89 2.25 10.30 -7.92
CA ILE A 89 2.83 10.83 -6.68
C ILE A 89 3.52 12.17 -6.94
N LYS A 90 4.28 12.28 -8.03
CA LYS A 90 4.96 13.53 -8.41
C LYS A 90 3.96 14.66 -8.66
N GLN A 91 2.81 14.37 -9.26
CA GLN A 91 1.76 15.35 -9.51
C GLN A 91 1.11 15.83 -8.21
N ILE A 92 0.96 14.95 -7.24
CA ILE A 92 0.35 15.27 -5.95
C ILE A 92 1.36 15.96 -5.03
N CYS A 93 2.58 15.48 -5.00
CA CYS A 93 3.64 15.92 -4.11
C CYS A 93 4.86 16.31 -4.94
N TRP A 94 4.84 17.53 -5.49
CA TRP A 94 5.88 18.00 -6.40
C TRP A 94 7.14 18.50 -5.71
N LEU A 95 7.09 18.73 -4.37
CA LEU A 95 8.25 19.09 -3.58
C LEU A 95 8.94 17.84 -3.04
N ILE A 96 9.57 17.93 -1.86
CA ILE A 96 10.21 16.80 -1.22
C ILE A 96 9.13 15.93 -0.57
N CYS A 97 9.02 14.70 -1.04
CA CYS A 97 7.99 13.78 -0.63
C CYS A 97 8.64 12.41 -0.36
N LYS A 98 8.43 11.92 0.85
CA LYS A 98 8.99 10.64 1.29
C LYS A 98 8.60 9.50 0.36
N GLU A 99 7.32 9.41 0.02
CA GLU A 99 6.77 8.33 -0.80
C GLU A 99 7.32 8.38 -2.23
N LYS A 100 7.52 9.58 -2.78
CA LYS A 100 8.15 9.76 -4.08
C LYS A 100 9.57 9.19 -4.08
N LYS A 101 10.35 9.56 -3.07
CA LYS A 101 11.73 9.08 -2.95
C LYS A 101 11.80 7.57 -2.76
N MET A 102 10.91 7.02 -1.96
CA MET A 102 10.86 5.58 -1.70
C MET A 102 10.58 4.80 -2.98
N LEU A 103 9.60 5.24 -3.77
CA LEU A 103 9.25 4.55 -5.00
C LEU A 103 10.31 4.74 -6.09
N GLU A 104 10.88 5.94 -6.23
CA GLU A 104 11.99 6.19 -7.14
C GLU A 104 13.16 5.25 -6.86
N LYS A 105 13.49 5.09 -5.59
CA LYS A 105 14.59 4.23 -5.16
C LYS A 105 14.29 2.75 -5.43
N ALA A 106 13.03 2.34 -5.30
CA ALA A 106 12.62 0.95 -5.52
C ALA A 106 12.61 0.59 -7.02
N ILE A 107 12.31 1.56 -7.88
CA ILE A 107 12.32 1.33 -9.33
C ILE A 107 13.76 1.31 -9.85
#